data_e6d31c6d3d2cfdc46298a1677fbbb106
#
_entry.id   e6d31c6d3d2cfdc46298a1677fbbb106
#
_cell.length_a   1.000
_cell.length_b   1.000
_cell.length_c   1.000
_cell.angle_alpha   90.00
_cell.angle_beta   90.00
_cell.angle_gamma   90.00
#
_symmetry.space_group_name_H-M   'P 1'
#
loop_
_entity.id
_entity.type
_entity.pdbx_description
1 polymer ?
#
loop_
_entity_poly.entity_id
_entity_poly.type
_entity_poly.pdbx_seq_one_letter_code
_entity_poly.pdbx_strand_id
1 'polypeptide(L)'
;MKNKEYWTKRKANLIYEQMDKAEKQADKFDEIYKQSKAYLDKQINKVFDKFQRDYGLSERDARQVLKNMKDQKDLAKLRKVLEARPNDPNIQRLLADLDSPAYAYRMKRLEHLNDDLDRMRDSIYHSEKTGSDAFYSDLMKDSYYKATFDLQQQTGFAYSFSNLPETEIKRLKALKWAGEGYSDRIWENTGALASRVKDELLVSLMTGRSVRDTSQAIAERFRAGQNNARRLVRTESAFFHNQMELLSYEDAEITKYKFVAVLDRRTSHICQEHDNKVYDTDKAVPGVNYPPLHPWCRSTTIAHDDDIDYSKLERRARNPKTGKVEYVPADMSYKEWYSRYVAKDGGKVYNQDMSSIDLMAKSQQFVVGDRIRVSAKQVHGTGYDFWLQDNTKKIRDTMRNVHEGLKDLSDFDVPKIVIVKHSRLNAFAGYNQEQNILFVSDILHSKEQIQNLLSDDYFASNDLTGILKHELTHKKHWDSAKAFYKKNKKRYNNLEEAMKALNAPLVSYVKTQQNLDMMYLHRISIDALAAFEKNNINELVAEVGVLAEDTPDKILLQKVKEVLKWK
;
A
#
# COMPACT_ATOMS: atom_id res chain seq x y z
N MET A 1 -9.68 6.41 -45.16
CA MET A 1 -9.10 5.71 -43.99
C MET A 1 -9.09 6.69 -42.82
N LYS A 2 -9.64 6.32 -41.66
CA LYS A 2 -9.55 7.15 -40.47
C LYS A 2 -8.08 7.18 -40.03
N ASN A 3 -7.56 8.35 -39.65
CA ASN A 3 -6.16 8.61 -39.35
C ASN A 3 -5.63 7.65 -38.27
N LYS A 4 -4.38 7.20 -38.35
CA LYS A 4 -3.67 6.35 -37.38
C LYS A 4 -3.74 6.89 -35.93
N GLU A 5 -3.79 8.21 -35.76
CA GLU A 5 -4.04 8.93 -34.51
C GLU A 5 -5.33 8.49 -33.80
N TYR A 6 -6.39 8.26 -34.54
CA TYR A 6 -7.66 7.77 -34.03
C TYR A 6 -7.52 6.40 -33.34
N TRP A 7 -6.69 5.49 -33.88
CA TRP A 7 -6.56 4.12 -33.37
C TRP A 7 -5.80 4.03 -32.06
N THR A 8 -4.73 4.81 -31.90
CA THR A 8 -4.00 4.86 -30.62
C THR A 8 -4.87 5.44 -29.50
N LYS A 9 -5.64 6.50 -29.79
CA LYS A 9 -6.63 7.05 -28.86
C LYS A 9 -7.71 6.01 -28.50
N ARG A 10 -8.17 5.25 -29.49
CA ARG A 10 -9.23 4.26 -29.31
C ARG A 10 -8.76 3.08 -28.45
N LYS A 11 -7.56 2.53 -28.67
CA LYS A 11 -6.97 1.47 -27.84
C LYS A 11 -6.79 1.91 -26.38
N ALA A 12 -6.25 3.10 -26.15
CA ALA A 12 -6.17 3.66 -24.81
C ALA A 12 -7.56 3.82 -24.16
N ASN A 13 -8.59 4.16 -24.91
CA ASN A 13 -9.95 4.27 -24.39
C ASN A 13 -10.57 2.92 -24.08
N LEU A 14 -10.25 1.86 -24.81
CA LEU A 14 -10.76 0.51 -24.55
C LEU A 14 -10.35 -0.02 -23.18
N ILE A 15 -9.06 0.11 -22.81
CA ILE A 15 -8.63 -0.34 -21.48
C ILE A 15 -9.32 0.46 -20.35
N TYR A 16 -9.57 1.78 -20.54
CA TYR A 16 -10.32 2.58 -19.58
C TYR A 16 -11.79 2.14 -19.47
N GLU A 17 -12.43 1.81 -20.60
CA GLU A 17 -13.79 1.27 -20.61
C GLU A 17 -13.87 -0.06 -19.84
N GLN A 18 -12.91 -0.96 -20.06
CA GLN A 18 -12.87 -2.22 -19.31
C GLN A 18 -12.59 -2.00 -17.82
N MET A 19 -11.73 -1.03 -17.47
CA MET A 19 -11.50 -0.67 -16.06
C MET A 19 -12.75 -0.05 -15.40
N ASP A 20 -13.55 0.73 -16.12
CA ASP A 20 -14.82 1.26 -15.62
C ASP A 20 -15.86 0.14 -15.38
N LYS A 21 -15.92 -0.85 -16.28
CA LYS A 21 -16.74 -2.05 -16.07
C LYS A 21 -16.28 -2.84 -14.84
N ALA A 22 -14.96 -2.96 -14.63
CA ALA A 22 -14.38 -3.62 -13.47
C ALA A 22 -14.72 -2.90 -12.16
N GLU A 23 -14.73 -1.55 -12.13
CA GLU A 23 -15.17 -0.78 -10.96
C GLU A 23 -16.65 -1.05 -10.64
N LYS A 24 -17.52 -1.04 -11.66
CA LYS A 24 -18.94 -1.36 -11.46
C LYS A 24 -19.17 -2.79 -10.95
N GLN A 25 -18.33 -3.74 -11.35
CA GLN A 25 -18.38 -5.10 -10.80
C GLN A 25 -17.89 -5.15 -9.36
N ALA A 26 -16.84 -4.40 -9.03
CA ALA A 26 -16.35 -4.28 -7.65
C ALA A 26 -17.39 -3.64 -6.72
N ASP A 27 -18.14 -2.63 -7.20
CA ASP A 27 -19.23 -2.00 -6.44
C ASP A 27 -20.34 -3.02 -6.06
N LYS A 28 -20.62 -4.01 -6.93
CA LYS A 28 -21.56 -5.09 -6.59
C LYS A 28 -21.02 -5.98 -5.46
N PHE A 29 -19.71 -6.24 -5.44
CA PHE A 29 -19.10 -7.01 -4.35
C PHE A 29 -19.11 -6.22 -3.04
N ASP A 30 -18.93 -4.90 -3.06
CA ASP A 30 -19.03 -4.06 -1.86
C ASP A 30 -20.36 -4.25 -1.11
N GLU A 31 -21.46 -4.49 -1.83
CA GLU A 31 -22.76 -4.74 -1.21
C GLU A 31 -22.80 -6.06 -0.43
N ILE A 32 -22.15 -7.11 -0.93
CA ILE A 32 -22.03 -8.41 -0.24
C ILE A 32 -21.28 -8.24 1.08
N TYR A 33 -20.18 -7.48 1.05
CA TYR A 33 -19.41 -7.19 2.26
C TYR A 33 -20.20 -6.36 3.27
N LYS A 34 -20.98 -5.36 2.84
CA LYS A 34 -21.85 -4.56 3.71
C LYS A 34 -22.91 -5.40 4.40
N GLN A 35 -23.59 -6.28 3.65
CA GLN A 35 -24.60 -7.19 4.19
C GLN A 35 -23.99 -8.17 5.19
N SER A 36 -22.83 -8.75 4.88
CA SER A 36 -22.10 -9.65 5.76
C SER A 36 -21.67 -8.95 7.05
N LYS A 37 -21.18 -7.71 6.96
CA LYS A 37 -20.83 -6.90 8.13
C LYS A 37 -22.05 -6.58 8.99
N ALA A 38 -23.16 -6.16 8.39
CA ALA A 38 -24.39 -5.82 9.12
C ALA A 38 -24.95 -7.04 9.88
N TYR A 39 -24.88 -8.24 9.27
CA TYR A 39 -25.22 -9.49 9.96
C TYR A 39 -24.30 -9.71 11.16
N LEU A 40 -23.01 -9.57 10.99
CA LEU A 40 -22.02 -9.80 12.03
C LEU A 40 -22.16 -8.81 13.19
N ASP A 41 -22.36 -7.52 12.93
CA ASP A 41 -22.61 -6.50 13.95
C ASP A 41 -23.81 -6.88 14.84
N LYS A 42 -24.87 -7.43 14.22
CA LYS A 42 -26.06 -7.89 14.95
C LYS A 42 -25.77 -9.10 15.86
N GLN A 43 -24.88 -10.01 15.44
CA GLN A 43 -24.49 -11.15 16.27
C GLN A 43 -23.51 -10.74 17.38
N ILE A 44 -22.58 -9.84 17.10
CA ILE A 44 -21.63 -9.29 18.08
C ILE A 44 -22.37 -8.63 19.23
N ASN A 45 -23.34 -7.80 18.95
CA ASN A 45 -24.19 -7.17 19.98
C ASN A 45 -24.79 -8.22 20.92
N LYS A 46 -25.27 -9.35 20.39
CA LYS A 46 -25.86 -10.43 21.22
C LYS A 46 -24.85 -11.16 22.09
N VAL A 47 -23.59 -11.27 21.63
CA VAL A 47 -22.54 -12.00 22.34
C VAL A 47 -21.86 -11.11 23.38
N PHE A 48 -21.58 -9.85 23.04
CA PHE A 48 -20.72 -8.98 23.85
C PHE A 48 -21.48 -7.95 24.70
N ASP A 49 -22.79 -7.72 24.52
CA ASP A 49 -23.58 -6.68 25.21
C ASP A 49 -23.53 -6.73 26.76
N LYS A 50 -23.20 -7.89 27.34
CA LYS A 50 -23.07 -8.11 28.78
C LYS A 50 -21.68 -8.53 29.23
N PHE A 51 -20.67 -8.36 28.36
CA PHE A 51 -19.37 -9.01 28.50
C PHE A 51 -18.22 -8.04 28.81
N GLN A 52 -18.51 -6.91 29.43
CA GLN A 52 -17.49 -5.93 29.78
C GLN A 52 -16.80 -6.36 31.08
N ARG A 53 -15.81 -7.26 30.98
CA ARG A 53 -14.82 -7.44 32.04
C ARG A 53 -13.44 -7.13 31.47
N ASP A 54 -12.80 -6.15 32.07
CA ASP A 54 -11.39 -5.85 31.82
C ASP A 54 -10.52 -6.90 32.51
N TYR A 55 -9.85 -7.73 31.72
CA TYR A 55 -8.87 -8.71 32.23
C TYR A 55 -7.48 -8.08 32.38
N GLY A 56 -7.30 -6.79 32.00
CA GLY A 56 -6.03 -6.10 32.08
C GLY A 56 -4.95 -6.62 31.12
N LEU A 57 -5.32 -7.50 30.16
CA LEU A 57 -4.45 -7.87 29.06
C LEU A 57 -4.35 -6.72 28.07
N SER A 58 -3.12 -6.31 27.75
CA SER A 58 -2.90 -5.37 26.67
C SER A 58 -3.27 -6.04 25.32
N GLU A 59 -3.65 -5.24 24.34
CA GLU A 59 -3.88 -5.74 22.98
C GLU A 59 -2.65 -6.48 22.42
N ARG A 60 -1.46 -5.98 22.70
CA ARG A 60 -0.19 -6.60 22.34
C ARG A 60 -0.07 -8.02 22.92
N ASP A 61 -0.41 -8.19 24.19
CA ASP A 61 -0.31 -9.51 24.87
C ASP A 61 -1.38 -10.46 24.34
N ALA A 62 -2.59 -9.97 24.11
CA ALA A 62 -3.66 -10.75 23.50
C ALA A 62 -3.27 -11.23 22.08
N ARG A 63 -2.72 -10.34 21.23
CA ARG A 63 -2.21 -10.73 19.89
C ARG A 63 -1.03 -11.69 19.97
N GLN A 64 -0.15 -11.56 20.96
CA GLN A 64 0.94 -12.51 21.18
C GLN A 64 0.43 -13.90 21.61
N VAL A 65 -0.64 -13.96 22.39
CA VAL A 65 -1.33 -15.24 22.72
C VAL A 65 -1.86 -15.89 21.44
N LEU A 66 -2.56 -15.12 20.60
CA LEU A 66 -3.10 -15.62 19.33
C LEU A 66 -2.01 -16.12 18.39
N LYS A 67 -0.89 -15.39 18.30
CA LYS A 67 0.26 -15.78 17.45
C LYS A 67 0.84 -17.16 17.83
N ASN A 68 0.70 -17.57 19.08
CA ASN A 68 1.14 -18.88 19.56
C ASN A 68 0.12 -19.99 19.28
N MET A 69 -1.06 -19.66 18.75
CA MET A 69 -2.10 -20.62 18.38
C MET A 69 -1.91 -21.04 16.92
N LYS A 70 -1.81 -22.34 16.66
CA LYS A 70 -1.70 -22.88 15.28
C LYS A 70 -3.04 -22.90 14.53
N ASP A 71 -4.15 -22.89 15.25
CA ASP A 71 -5.50 -22.91 14.70
C ASP A 71 -6.42 -22.04 15.57
N GLN A 72 -6.85 -20.92 14.99
CA GLN A 72 -7.65 -19.89 15.68
C GLN A 72 -9.13 -20.27 15.87
N LYS A 73 -9.56 -21.41 15.36
CA LYS A 73 -10.95 -21.89 15.46
C LYS A 73 -11.26 -22.59 16.77
N ASP A 74 -10.25 -23.04 17.48
CA ASP A 74 -10.38 -23.95 18.60
C ASP A 74 -10.16 -23.23 19.93
N LEU A 75 -11.27 -22.89 20.61
CA LEU A 75 -11.24 -22.25 21.93
C LEU A 75 -10.61 -23.15 23.00
N ALA A 76 -10.62 -24.47 22.84
CA ALA A 76 -9.86 -25.39 23.69
C ALA A 76 -8.34 -25.19 23.56
N LYS A 77 -7.88 -24.79 22.37
CA LYS A 77 -6.47 -24.42 22.17
C LYS A 77 -6.13 -23.06 22.77
N LEU A 78 -7.06 -22.10 22.75
CA LEU A 78 -6.90 -20.84 23.48
C LEU A 78 -6.64 -21.12 24.96
N ARG A 79 -7.46 -21.96 25.59
CA ARG A 79 -7.29 -22.38 26.99
C ARG A 79 -5.89 -22.97 27.23
N LYS A 80 -5.45 -23.90 26.39
CA LYS A 80 -4.12 -24.51 26.50
C LYS A 80 -2.96 -23.51 26.40
N VAL A 81 -3.09 -22.51 25.53
CA VAL A 81 -2.07 -21.45 25.36
C VAL A 81 -2.06 -20.51 26.56
N LEU A 82 -3.22 -20.22 27.15
CA LEU A 82 -3.33 -19.43 28.39
C LEU A 82 -2.77 -20.20 29.59
N GLU A 83 -3.08 -21.48 29.73
CA GLU A 83 -2.55 -22.36 30.79
C GLU A 83 -1.01 -22.50 30.75
N ALA A 84 -0.39 -22.34 29.58
CA ALA A 84 1.07 -22.32 29.44
C ALA A 84 1.74 -21.05 30.04
N ARG A 85 0.96 -20.08 30.54
CA ARG A 85 1.42 -18.84 31.17
C ARG A 85 0.90 -18.72 32.63
N PRO A 86 1.23 -19.65 33.52
CA PRO A 86 0.59 -19.75 34.82
C PRO A 86 0.89 -18.58 35.78
N ASN A 87 1.90 -17.76 35.52
CA ASN A 87 2.36 -16.68 36.41
C ASN A 87 1.78 -15.30 36.07
N ASP A 88 0.87 -15.19 35.08
CA ASP A 88 0.21 -13.92 34.74
C ASP A 88 -1.14 -13.85 35.48
N PRO A 89 -1.31 -12.91 36.46
CA PRO A 89 -2.55 -12.80 37.22
C PRO A 89 -3.80 -12.51 36.37
N ASN A 90 -3.63 -11.84 35.24
CA ASN A 90 -4.73 -11.50 34.31
C ASN A 90 -5.15 -12.74 33.53
N ILE A 91 -4.20 -13.58 33.12
CA ILE A 91 -4.47 -14.85 32.46
C ILE A 91 -5.16 -15.82 33.45
N GLN A 92 -4.71 -15.90 34.71
CA GLN A 92 -5.38 -16.72 35.71
C GLN A 92 -6.83 -16.29 35.96
N ARG A 93 -7.07 -14.97 35.97
CA ARG A 93 -8.43 -14.42 36.10
C ARG A 93 -9.31 -14.78 34.91
N LEU A 94 -8.77 -14.69 33.70
CA LEU A 94 -9.45 -15.11 32.47
C LEU A 94 -9.75 -16.61 32.47
N LEU A 95 -8.81 -17.46 32.88
CA LEU A 95 -8.98 -18.92 32.99
C LEU A 95 -10.08 -19.27 34.01
N ALA A 96 -10.09 -18.61 35.18
CA ALA A 96 -11.14 -18.82 36.18
C ALA A 96 -12.54 -18.43 35.67
N ASP A 97 -12.63 -17.36 34.90
CA ASP A 97 -13.90 -16.96 34.28
C ASP A 97 -14.34 -17.92 33.16
N LEU A 98 -13.40 -18.51 32.41
CA LEU A 98 -13.71 -19.56 31.40
C LEU A 98 -14.42 -20.78 32.02
N ASP A 99 -14.18 -21.09 33.28
CA ASP A 99 -14.83 -22.19 34.00
C ASP A 99 -16.21 -21.82 34.59
N SER A 100 -16.62 -20.55 34.56
CA SER A 100 -17.92 -20.17 35.07
C SER A 100 -19.05 -20.53 34.11
N PRO A 101 -20.25 -20.99 34.62
CA PRO A 101 -21.38 -21.35 33.77
C PRO A 101 -21.86 -20.20 32.86
N ALA A 102 -21.80 -18.97 33.34
CA ALA A 102 -22.15 -17.79 32.55
C ALA A 102 -21.16 -17.54 31.40
N TYR A 103 -19.91 -17.85 31.60
CA TYR A 103 -18.86 -17.74 30.60
C TYR A 103 -18.95 -18.89 29.59
N ALA A 104 -19.16 -20.13 30.05
CA ALA A 104 -19.34 -21.28 29.18
C ALA A 104 -20.48 -21.09 28.18
N TYR A 105 -21.59 -20.48 28.60
CA TYR A 105 -22.71 -20.15 27.70
C TYR A 105 -22.31 -19.11 26.63
N ARG A 106 -21.50 -18.12 27.00
CA ARG A 106 -21.02 -17.08 26.07
C ARG A 106 -19.97 -17.64 25.11
N MET A 107 -19.09 -18.51 25.61
CA MET A 107 -18.11 -19.21 24.77
C MET A 107 -18.80 -20.06 23.70
N LYS A 108 -19.84 -20.79 24.06
CA LYS A 108 -20.67 -21.54 23.10
C LYS A 108 -21.27 -20.63 22.02
N ARG A 109 -21.70 -19.41 22.40
CA ARG A 109 -22.17 -18.42 21.42
C ARG A 109 -21.06 -17.88 20.52
N LEU A 110 -19.86 -17.70 21.05
CA LEU A 110 -18.69 -17.29 20.25
C LEU A 110 -18.27 -18.39 19.28
N GLU A 111 -18.34 -19.66 19.70
CA GLU A 111 -18.13 -20.82 18.80
C GLU A 111 -19.13 -20.81 17.65
N HIS A 112 -20.42 -20.64 17.94
CA HIS A 112 -21.45 -20.51 16.89
C HIS A 112 -21.17 -19.32 15.98
N LEU A 113 -20.69 -18.20 16.52
CA LEU A 113 -20.34 -17.02 15.73
C LEU A 113 -19.12 -17.30 14.83
N ASN A 114 -18.15 -18.08 15.27
CA ASN A 114 -17.03 -18.54 14.44
C ASN A 114 -17.50 -19.43 13.29
N ASP A 115 -18.46 -20.32 13.53
CA ASP A 115 -19.09 -21.15 12.49
C ASP A 115 -19.88 -20.29 11.49
N ASP A 116 -20.56 -19.26 11.97
CA ASP A 116 -21.26 -18.29 11.13
C ASP A 116 -20.26 -17.51 10.25
N LEU A 117 -19.06 -17.20 10.76
CA LEU A 117 -18.00 -16.55 9.98
C LEU A 117 -17.49 -17.44 8.85
N ASP A 118 -17.34 -18.75 9.08
CA ASP A 118 -16.94 -19.68 8.01
C ASP A 118 -18.03 -19.76 6.93
N ARG A 119 -19.29 -19.85 7.31
CA ARG A 119 -20.42 -19.81 6.36
C ARG A 119 -20.49 -18.51 5.58
N MET A 120 -20.25 -17.39 6.26
CA MET A 120 -20.21 -16.07 5.64
C MET A 120 -19.03 -15.96 4.65
N ARG A 121 -17.83 -16.46 5.01
CA ARG A 121 -16.69 -16.55 4.11
C ARG A 121 -17.05 -17.31 2.84
N ASP A 122 -17.66 -18.48 2.98
CA ASP A 122 -18.05 -19.31 1.85
C ASP A 122 -19.09 -18.60 0.97
N SER A 123 -20.04 -17.88 1.59
CA SER A 123 -21.05 -17.07 0.87
C SER A 123 -20.38 -15.94 0.08
N ILE A 124 -19.45 -15.20 0.68
CA ILE A 124 -18.70 -14.13 0.01
C ILE A 124 -17.89 -14.73 -1.15
N TYR A 125 -17.15 -15.81 -0.91
CA TYR A 125 -16.36 -16.49 -1.93
C TYR A 125 -17.21 -16.91 -3.13
N HIS A 126 -18.32 -17.60 -2.89
CA HIS A 126 -19.21 -18.06 -3.97
C HIS A 126 -19.80 -16.89 -4.76
N SER A 127 -20.19 -15.82 -4.08
CA SER A 127 -20.75 -14.64 -4.74
C SER A 127 -19.72 -13.92 -5.60
N GLU A 128 -18.50 -13.70 -5.06
CA GLU A 128 -17.41 -13.10 -5.83
C GLU A 128 -16.99 -13.99 -7.00
N LYS A 129 -16.83 -15.29 -6.77
CA LYS A 129 -16.44 -16.24 -7.82
C LYS A 129 -17.47 -16.29 -8.95
N THR A 130 -18.74 -16.46 -8.63
CA THR A 130 -19.81 -16.54 -9.63
C THR A 130 -19.96 -15.22 -10.40
N GLY A 131 -19.93 -14.10 -9.68
CA GLY A 131 -19.97 -12.77 -10.29
C GLY A 131 -18.74 -12.49 -11.18
N SER A 132 -17.56 -12.94 -10.75
CA SER A 132 -16.32 -12.83 -11.54
C SER A 132 -16.35 -13.74 -12.76
N ASP A 133 -16.83 -14.97 -12.63
CA ASP A 133 -16.93 -15.94 -13.74
C ASP A 133 -17.79 -15.40 -14.90
N ALA A 134 -18.94 -14.82 -14.61
CA ALA A 134 -19.83 -14.21 -15.60
C ALA A 134 -19.19 -12.95 -16.19
N PHE A 135 -18.72 -12.06 -15.31
CA PHE A 135 -18.14 -10.78 -15.71
C PHE A 135 -16.92 -10.95 -16.62
N TYR A 136 -15.96 -11.83 -16.27
CA TYR A 136 -14.77 -12.04 -17.09
C TYR A 136 -15.09 -12.71 -18.43
N SER A 137 -16.09 -13.57 -18.49
CA SER A 137 -16.54 -14.14 -19.77
C SER A 137 -17.08 -13.07 -20.72
N ASP A 138 -17.90 -12.16 -20.21
CA ASP A 138 -18.45 -11.04 -20.99
C ASP A 138 -17.34 -10.03 -21.36
N LEU A 139 -16.43 -9.73 -20.43
CA LEU A 139 -15.30 -8.84 -20.66
C LEU A 139 -14.37 -9.38 -21.75
N MET A 140 -14.05 -10.68 -21.73
CA MET A 140 -13.21 -11.32 -22.74
C MET A 140 -13.87 -11.24 -24.13
N LYS A 141 -15.16 -11.58 -24.25
CA LYS A 141 -15.89 -11.48 -25.51
C LYS A 141 -15.88 -10.05 -26.05
N ASP A 142 -16.23 -9.07 -25.22
CA ASP A 142 -16.24 -7.65 -25.60
C ASP A 142 -14.85 -7.15 -26.01
N SER A 143 -13.82 -7.51 -25.26
CA SER A 143 -12.43 -7.12 -25.55
C SER A 143 -11.92 -7.73 -26.85
N TYR A 144 -12.14 -9.04 -27.07
CA TYR A 144 -11.70 -9.74 -28.27
C TYR A 144 -12.33 -9.15 -29.55
N TYR A 145 -13.65 -8.98 -29.56
CA TYR A 145 -14.33 -8.46 -30.77
C TYR A 145 -13.96 -7.00 -31.05
N LYS A 146 -13.78 -6.18 -30.00
CA LYS A 146 -13.31 -4.81 -30.18
C LYS A 146 -11.86 -4.75 -30.66
N ALA A 147 -10.98 -5.58 -30.11
CA ALA A 147 -9.58 -5.66 -30.51
C ALA A 147 -9.46 -6.09 -31.98
N THR A 148 -10.16 -7.15 -32.36
CA THR A 148 -10.20 -7.65 -33.77
C THR A 148 -10.76 -6.60 -34.73
N PHE A 149 -11.88 -5.96 -34.37
CA PHE A 149 -12.45 -4.90 -35.18
C PHE A 149 -11.49 -3.73 -35.38
N ASP A 150 -10.86 -3.28 -34.31
CA ASP A 150 -9.91 -2.16 -34.34
C ASP A 150 -8.68 -2.52 -35.19
N LEU A 151 -8.19 -3.75 -35.06
CA LEU A 151 -7.04 -4.23 -35.83
C LEU A 151 -7.35 -4.33 -37.34
N GLN A 152 -8.51 -4.87 -37.71
CA GLN A 152 -8.98 -4.91 -39.10
C GLN A 152 -9.12 -3.51 -39.70
N GLN A 153 -9.63 -2.56 -38.92
CA GLN A 153 -9.75 -1.17 -39.39
C GLN A 153 -8.38 -0.47 -39.48
N GLN A 154 -7.44 -0.83 -38.62
CA GLN A 154 -6.08 -0.26 -38.61
C GLN A 154 -5.25 -0.74 -39.79
N THR A 155 -5.30 -2.04 -40.09
CA THR A 155 -4.52 -2.67 -41.16
C THR A 155 -5.20 -2.57 -42.52
N GLY A 156 -6.52 -2.37 -42.57
CA GLY A 156 -7.32 -2.41 -43.78
C GLY A 156 -7.58 -3.82 -44.33
N PHE A 157 -7.15 -4.85 -43.60
CA PHE A 157 -7.37 -6.25 -43.99
C PHE A 157 -8.49 -6.86 -43.14
N ALA A 158 -9.38 -7.60 -43.82
CA ALA A 158 -10.40 -8.44 -43.18
C ALA A 158 -9.80 -9.84 -43.01
N TYR A 159 -9.14 -10.10 -41.88
CA TYR A 159 -8.71 -11.47 -41.60
C TYR A 159 -9.86 -12.30 -41.07
N SER A 160 -9.74 -13.60 -41.26
CA SER A 160 -10.70 -14.56 -40.72
C SER A 160 -10.54 -14.60 -39.20
N PHE A 161 -11.59 -14.28 -38.48
CA PHE A 161 -11.69 -14.54 -37.04
C PHE A 161 -12.93 -15.38 -36.75
N SER A 162 -12.86 -16.25 -35.77
CA SER A 162 -13.98 -17.07 -35.33
C SER A 162 -14.65 -16.43 -34.11
N ASN A 163 -15.88 -16.91 -33.79
CA ASN A 163 -16.46 -16.63 -32.50
C ASN A 163 -15.53 -17.16 -31.39
N LEU A 164 -15.29 -16.38 -30.36
CA LEU A 164 -14.47 -16.80 -29.23
C LEU A 164 -15.11 -18.04 -28.56
N PRO A 165 -14.47 -19.24 -28.62
CA PRO A 165 -15.08 -20.46 -28.12
C PRO A 165 -15.17 -20.45 -26.59
N GLU A 166 -16.20 -21.06 -26.05
CA GLU A 166 -16.33 -21.24 -24.58
C GLU A 166 -15.18 -22.07 -23.98
N THR A 167 -14.59 -22.98 -24.78
CA THR A 167 -13.39 -23.74 -24.38
C THR A 167 -12.19 -22.82 -24.18
N GLU A 168 -12.01 -21.83 -25.03
CA GLU A 168 -10.94 -20.84 -24.92
C GLU A 168 -11.15 -19.91 -23.72
N ILE A 169 -12.37 -19.44 -23.51
CA ILE A 169 -12.72 -18.66 -22.30
C ILE A 169 -12.41 -19.46 -21.02
N LYS A 170 -12.75 -20.76 -20.99
CA LYS A 170 -12.43 -21.64 -19.87
C LYS A 170 -10.92 -21.81 -19.68
N ARG A 171 -10.17 -22.01 -20.77
CA ARG A 171 -8.72 -22.14 -20.77
C ARG A 171 -8.07 -20.87 -20.17
N LEU A 172 -8.48 -19.71 -20.63
CA LEU A 172 -7.95 -18.42 -20.17
C LEU A 172 -8.28 -18.15 -18.70
N LYS A 173 -9.49 -18.49 -18.25
CA LYS A 173 -9.87 -18.38 -16.84
C LYS A 173 -9.08 -19.34 -15.93
N ALA A 174 -8.56 -20.42 -16.46
CA ALA A 174 -7.72 -21.35 -15.71
C ALA A 174 -6.23 -20.96 -15.67
N LEU A 175 -5.82 -19.91 -16.38
CA LEU A 175 -4.44 -19.45 -16.38
C LEU A 175 -4.03 -18.94 -15.00
N LYS A 176 -2.85 -19.38 -14.57
CA LYS A 176 -2.22 -18.97 -13.31
C LYS A 176 -1.08 -18.00 -13.58
N TRP A 177 -1.40 -16.75 -13.90
CA TRP A 177 -0.38 -15.73 -14.03
C TRP A 177 0.13 -15.29 -12.64
N ALA A 178 1.42 -15.05 -12.50
CA ALA A 178 2.06 -14.80 -11.20
C ALA A 178 1.76 -15.89 -10.13
N GLY A 179 1.68 -17.16 -10.56
CA GLY A 179 1.60 -18.33 -9.69
C GLY A 179 0.18 -18.80 -9.32
N GLU A 180 -0.83 -17.95 -9.40
CA GLU A 180 -2.20 -18.25 -8.93
C GLU A 180 -3.27 -17.77 -9.92
N GLY A 181 -4.42 -18.45 -9.91
CA GLY A 181 -5.61 -18.03 -10.64
C GLY A 181 -6.48 -17.08 -9.80
N TYR A 182 -7.40 -16.36 -10.47
CA TYR A 182 -8.29 -15.41 -9.77
C TYR A 182 -9.17 -16.08 -8.69
N SER A 183 -9.60 -17.32 -8.93
CA SER A 183 -10.41 -18.08 -7.98
C SER A 183 -9.63 -18.42 -6.70
N ASP A 184 -8.34 -18.79 -6.84
CA ASP A 184 -7.45 -19.05 -5.70
C ASP A 184 -7.26 -17.75 -4.88
N ARG A 185 -7.06 -16.64 -5.55
CA ARG A 185 -6.93 -15.31 -4.90
C ARG A 185 -8.20 -14.84 -4.20
N ILE A 186 -9.39 -15.11 -4.74
CA ILE A 186 -10.67 -14.85 -4.05
C ILE A 186 -10.73 -15.69 -2.77
N TRP A 187 -10.39 -16.98 -2.86
CA TRP A 187 -10.37 -17.90 -1.72
C TRP A 187 -9.44 -17.42 -0.61
N GLU A 188 -8.23 -17.00 -0.95
CA GLU A 188 -7.25 -16.49 0.01
C GLU A 188 -7.71 -15.17 0.65
N ASN A 189 -8.18 -14.21 -0.14
CA ASN A 189 -8.68 -12.93 0.37
C ASN A 189 -9.84 -13.12 1.35
N THR A 190 -10.81 -13.97 1.02
CA THR A 190 -11.96 -14.23 1.88
C THR A 190 -11.57 -15.02 3.13
N GLY A 191 -10.63 -15.96 3.01
CA GLY A 191 -10.04 -16.70 4.11
C GLY A 191 -9.27 -15.80 5.08
N ALA A 192 -8.46 -14.90 4.55
CA ALA A 192 -7.72 -13.92 5.34
C ALA A 192 -8.67 -12.95 6.07
N LEU A 193 -9.76 -12.51 5.43
CA LEU A 193 -10.78 -11.69 6.09
C LEU A 193 -11.41 -12.45 7.27
N ALA A 194 -11.89 -13.67 7.05
CA ALA A 194 -12.51 -14.46 8.10
C ALA A 194 -11.57 -14.72 9.28
N SER A 195 -10.30 -15.05 9.00
CA SER A 195 -9.27 -15.24 10.02
C SER A 195 -9.06 -13.98 10.85
N ARG A 196 -8.87 -12.81 10.20
CA ARG A 196 -8.66 -11.54 10.90
C ARG A 196 -9.86 -11.11 11.74
N VAL A 197 -11.09 -11.38 11.28
CA VAL A 197 -12.31 -11.11 12.05
C VAL A 197 -12.39 -12.01 13.28
N LYS A 198 -12.04 -13.30 13.16
CA LYS A 198 -11.94 -14.22 14.30
C LYS A 198 -10.91 -13.75 15.33
N ASP A 199 -9.76 -13.27 14.86
CA ASP A 199 -8.73 -12.67 15.73
C ASP A 199 -9.28 -11.47 16.52
N GLU A 200 -10.00 -10.55 15.87
CA GLU A 200 -10.55 -9.39 16.55
C GLU A 200 -11.59 -9.78 17.61
N LEU A 201 -12.41 -10.81 17.37
CA LEU A 201 -13.34 -11.32 18.36
C LEU A 201 -12.61 -11.90 19.57
N LEU A 202 -11.55 -12.67 19.36
CA LEU A 202 -10.73 -13.24 20.45
C LEU A 202 -9.96 -12.16 21.22
N VAL A 203 -9.39 -11.19 20.52
CA VAL A 203 -8.75 -10.02 21.16
C VAL A 203 -9.77 -9.28 22.03
N SER A 204 -10.97 -9.02 21.51
CA SER A 204 -12.02 -8.35 22.25
C SER A 204 -12.44 -9.10 23.52
N LEU A 205 -12.47 -10.44 23.44
CA LEU A 205 -12.69 -11.30 24.59
C LEU A 205 -11.62 -11.15 25.66
N MET A 206 -10.34 -11.21 25.24
CA MET A 206 -9.20 -11.21 26.16
C MET A 206 -8.90 -9.82 26.75
N THR A 207 -9.22 -8.74 26.04
CA THR A 207 -8.95 -7.36 26.48
C THR A 207 -10.14 -6.67 27.15
N GLY A 208 -11.34 -7.28 27.07
CA GLY A 208 -12.58 -6.64 27.58
C GLY A 208 -13.04 -5.45 26.74
N ARG A 209 -12.70 -5.41 25.44
CA ARG A 209 -13.17 -4.35 24.54
C ARG A 209 -14.68 -4.19 24.57
N SER A 210 -15.15 -2.94 24.47
CA SER A 210 -16.57 -2.65 24.31
C SER A 210 -17.13 -3.23 23.00
N VAL A 211 -18.45 -3.43 22.96
CA VAL A 211 -19.15 -3.83 21.73
C VAL A 211 -18.84 -2.86 20.58
N ARG A 212 -18.83 -1.55 20.88
CA ARG A 212 -18.56 -0.49 19.92
C ARG A 212 -17.15 -0.62 19.32
N ASP A 213 -16.14 -0.79 20.16
CA ASP A 213 -14.75 -0.87 19.73
C ASP A 213 -14.50 -2.17 18.95
N THR A 214 -15.12 -3.27 19.37
CA THR A 214 -15.11 -4.55 18.64
C THR A 214 -15.72 -4.40 17.25
N SER A 215 -16.91 -3.79 17.16
CA SER A 215 -17.57 -3.56 15.86
C SER A 215 -16.76 -2.62 14.95
N GLN A 216 -16.07 -1.64 15.51
CA GLN A 216 -15.22 -0.74 14.74
C GLN A 216 -13.98 -1.46 14.19
N ALA A 217 -13.28 -2.23 15.03
CA ALA A 217 -12.13 -3.02 14.60
C ALA A 217 -12.50 -4.00 13.48
N ILE A 218 -13.65 -4.64 13.59
CA ILE A 218 -14.17 -5.55 12.55
C ILE A 218 -14.54 -4.77 11.27
N ALA A 219 -15.10 -3.56 11.39
CA ALA A 219 -15.40 -2.72 10.22
C ALA A 219 -14.16 -2.43 9.38
N GLU A 220 -13.02 -2.21 10.01
CA GLU A 220 -11.73 -1.99 9.34
C GLU A 220 -11.28 -3.24 8.57
N ARG A 221 -11.45 -4.44 9.16
CA ARG A 221 -11.13 -5.70 8.46
C ARG A 221 -12.01 -5.92 7.23
N PHE A 222 -13.31 -5.59 7.33
CA PHE A 222 -14.21 -5.63 6.16
C PHE A 222 -13.83 -4.62 5.08
N ARG A 223 -13.42 -3.40 5.45
CA ARG A 223 -12.93 -2.40 4.49
C ARG A 223 -11.68 -2.89 3.77
N ALA A 224 -10.74 -3.50 4.46
CA ALA A 224 -9.57 -4.13 3.85
C ALA A 224 -9.96 -5.26 2.89
N GLY A 225 -10.94 -6.10 3.25
CA GLY A 225 -11.49 -7.14 2.39
C GLY A 225 -12.09 -6.58 1.09
N GLN A 226 -12.92 -5.54 1.19
CA GLN A 226 -13.50 -4.83 0.03
C GLN A 226 -12.41 -4.27 -0.89
N ASN A 227 -11.38 -3.64 -0.34
CA ASN A 227 -10.27 -3.10 -1.11
C ASN A 227 -9.49 -4.20 -1.83
N ASN A 228 -9.29 -5.36 -1.21
CA ASN A 228 -8.65 -6.52 -1.83
C ASN A 228 -9.49 -7.09 -2.97
N ALA A 229 -10.81 -7.23 -2.79
CA ALA A 229 -11.73 -7.67 -3.84
C ALA A 229 -11.71 -6.70 -5.03
N ARG A 230 -11.79 -5.38 -4.78
CA ARG A 230 -11.70 -4.34 -5.81
C ARG A 230 -10.37 -4.40 -6.56
N ARG A 231 -9.25 -4.51 -5.83
CA ARG A 231 -7.92 -4.67 -6.43
C ARG A 231 -7.86 -5.89 -7.34
N LEU A 232 -8.38 -7.02 -6.87
CA LEU A 232 -8.40 -8.26 -7.63
C LEU A 232 -9.19 -8.11 -8.92
N VAL A 233 -10.44 -7.66 -8.85
CA VAL A 233 -11.30 -7.48 -10.04
C VAL A 233 -10.63 -6.60 -11.07
N ARG A 234 -10.04 -5.47 -10.67
CA ARG A 234 -9.36 -4.57 -11.61
C ARG A 234 -8.12 -5.19 -12.24
N THR A 235 -7.33 -5.90 -11.45
CA THR A 235 -6.09 -6.52 -11.94
C THR A 235 -6.38 -7.67 -12.90
N GLU A 236 -7.33 -8.53 -12.56
CA GLU A 236 -7.75 -9.63 -13.43
C GLU A 236 -8.46 -9.13 -14.70
N SER A 237 -9.23 -8.05 -14.60
CA SER A 237 -9.83 -7.42 -15.79
C SER A 237 -8.77 -6.89 -16.76
N ALA A 238 -7.69 -6.29 -16.23
CA ALA A 238 -6.56 -5.88 -17.06
C ALA A 238 -5.86 -7.10 -17.69
N PHE A 239 -5.71 -8.20 -16.95
CA PHE A 239 -5.15 -9.44 -17.46
C PHE A 239 -5.98 -10.01 -18.60
N PHE A 240 -7.28 -10.23 -18.40
CA PHE A 240 -8.15 -10.81 -19.44
C PHE A 240 -8.28 -9.91 -20.66
N HIS A 241 -8.39 -8.60 -20.47
CA HIS A 241 -8.39 -7.66 -21.59
C HIS A 241 -7.12 -7.77 -22.45
N ASN A 242 -5.95 -7.75 -21.82
CA ASN A 242 -4.69 -7.84 -22.53
C ASN A 242 -4.48 -9.23 -23.16
N GLN A 243 -4.99 -10.31 -22.56
CA GLN A 243 -4.99 -11.64 -23.21
C GLN A 243 -5.84 -11.65 -24.48
N MET A 244 -6.95 -10.93 -24.51
CA MET A 244 -7.77 -10.79 -25.72
C MET A 244 -7.10 -9.95 -26.81
N GLU A 245 -6.36 -8.91 -26.41
CA GLU A 245 -5.52 -8.16 -27.34
C GLU A 245 -4.43 -9.07 -27.96
N LEU A 246 -3.76 -9.88 -27.13
CA LEU A 246 -2.74 -10.83 -27.60
C LEU A 246 -3.32 -11.84 -28.59
N LEU A 247 -4.46 -12.44 -28.24
CA LEU A 247 -5.16 -13.37 -29.14
C LEU A 247 -5.53 -12.72 -30.48
N SER A 248 -5.96 -11.45 -30.45
CA SER A 248 -6.26 -10.72 -31.70
C SER A 248 -5.00 -10.47 -32.54
N TYR A 249 -3.82 -10.32 -31.90
CA TYR A 249 -2.54 -10.21 -32.61
C TYR A 249 -2.15 -11.53 -33.27
N GLU A 250 -2.32 -12.64 -32.55
CA GLU A 250 -2.08 -13.99 -33.08
C GLU A 250 -2.97 -14.28 -34.30
N ASP A 251 -4.28 -14.00 -34.22
CA ASP A 251 -5.24 -14.18 -35.31
C ASP A 251 -4.92 -13.31 -36.55
N ALA A 252 -4.27 -12.16 -36.31
CA ALA A 252 -3.89 -11.23 -37.38
C ALA A 252 -2.41 -11.38 -37.83
N GLU A 253 -1.71 -12.42 -37.37
CA GLU A 253 -0.29 -12.68 -37.65
C GLU A 253 0.63 -11.50 -37.31
N ILE A 254 0.27 -10.70 -36.30
CA ILE A 254 1.10 -9.59 -35.78
C ILE A 254 2.28 -10.17 -34.98
N THR A 255 3.48 -9.94 -35.45
CA THR A 255 4.71 -10.52 -34.86
C THR A 255 5.31 -9.69 -33.74
N LYS A 256 4.93 -8.41 -33.61
CA LYS A 256 5.47 -7.49 -32.60
C LYS A 256 4.38 -6.65 -31.96
N TYR A 257 4.56 -6.34 -30.68
CA TYR A 257 3.75 -5.35 -29.99
C TYR A 257 4.61 -4.31 -29.28
N LYS A 258 4.05 -3.13 -29.07
CA LYS A 258 4.65 -2.06 -28.27
C LYS A 258 3.91 -1.96 -26.95
N PHE A 259 4.65 -1.93 -25.85
CA PHE A 259 4.09 -1.70 -24.51
C PHE A 259 3.71 -0.23 -24.33
N VAL A 260 2.53 0.04 -23.80
CA VAL A 260 1.99 1.39 -23.59
C VAL A 260 1.58 1.56 -22.14
N ALA A 261 2.39 2.30 -21.37
CA ALA A 261 2.05 2.70 -20.01
C ALA A 261 1.14 3.93 -19.99
N VAL A 262 0.40 4.13 -18.92
CA VAL A 262 -0.35 5.38 -18.70
C VAL A 262 0.62 6.49 -18.31
N LEU A 263 0.56 7.64 -18.95
CA LEU A 263 1.39 8.80 -18.61
C LEU A 263 0.72 9.61 -17.49
N ASP A 264 0.93 9.18 -16.25
CA ASP A 264 0.54 9.92 -15.04
C ASP A 264 1.47 9.59 -13.85
N ARG A 265 1.36 10.37 -12.75
CA ARG A 265 2.19 10.20 -11.55
C ARG A 265 1.96 8.88 -10.79
N ARG A 266 0.88 8.14 -11.08
CA ARG A 266 0.54 6.88 -10.43
C ARG A 266 1.05 5.65 -11.19
N THR A 267 1.71 5.85 -12.33
CA THR A 267 2.29 4.76 -13.10
C THR A 267 3.50 4.22 -12.37
N SER A 268 3.48 2.91 -12.10
CA SER A 268 4.56 2.23 -11.39
C SER A 268 5.86 2.25 -12.19
N HIS A 269 6.99 2.21 -11.48
CA HIS A 269 8.32 2.22 -12.08
C HIS A 269 8.50 1.09 -13.10
N ILE A 270 8.03 -0.11 -12.78
CA ILE A 270 8.11 -1.25 -13.72
C ILE A 270 7.39 -0.96 -15.05
N CYS A 271 6.21 -0.32 -15.02
CA CYS A 271 5.52 0.06 -16.24
C CYS A 271 6.22 1.21 -16.98
N GLN A 272 6.84 2.14 -16.24
CA GLN A 272 7.62 3.24 -16.83
C GLN A 272 8.83 2.71 -17.60
N GLU A 273 9.52 1.69 -17.08
CA GLU A 273 10.65 1.05 -17.73
C GLU A 273 10.29 0.30 -19.00
N HIS A 274 9.07 -0.25 -19.06
CA HIS A 274 8.58 -0.97 -20.22
C HIS A 274 7.94 -0.05 -21.28
N ASP A 275 7.65 1.19 -20.93
CA ASP A 275 6.94 2.12 -21.80
C ASP A 275 7.67 2.36 -23.14
N ASN A 276 6.93 2.24 -24.22
CA ASN A 276 7.43 2.31 -25.60
C ASN A 276 8.42 1.21 -26.05
N LYS A 277 8.71 0.22 -25.21
CA LYS A 277 9.50 -0.93 -25.66
C LYS A 277 8.70 -1.83 -26.57
N VAL A 278 9.38 -2.38 -27.56
CA VAL A 278 8.83 -3.33 -28.55
C VAL A 278 9.29 -4.73 -28.17
N TYR A 279 8.37 -5.68 -28.25
CA TYR A 279 8.59 -7.09 -27.95
C TYR A 279 7.97 -7.99 -29.02
N ASP A 280 8.49 -9.18 -29.18
CA ASP A 280 7.93 -10.20 -30.04
C ASP A 280 6.66 -10.79 -29.41
N THR A 281 5.62 -11.00 -30.22
CA THR A 281 4.32 -11.48 -29.75
C THR A 281 4.40 -12.90 -29.16
N ASP A 282 5.20 -13.77 -29.78
CA ASP A 282 5.45 -15.15 -29.31
C ASP A 282 6.21 -15.25 -27.98
N LYS A 283 6.83 -14.15 -27.53
CA LYS A 283 7.56 -14.04 -26.27
C LYS A 283 6.80 -13.25 -25.20
N ALA A 284 5.51 -12.98 -25.40
CA ALA A 284 4.70 -12.24 -24.45
C ALA A 284 4.43 -13.05 -23.18
N VAL A 285 4.88 -12.53 -22.04
CA VAL A 285 4.70 -13.17 -20.73
C VAL A 285 4.08 -12.17 -19.75
N PRO A 286 2.80 -12.39 -19.34
CA PRO A 286 2.16 -11.55 -18.32
C PRO A 286 2.97 -11.49 -17.03
N GLY A 287 3.11 -10.28 -16.48
CA GLY A 287 3.93 -10.05 -15.27
C GLY A 287 5.42 -9.82 -15.53
N VAL A 288 5.90 -10.06 -16.76
CA VAL A 288 7.32 -9.91 -17.14
C VAL A 288 7.49 -8.79 -18.18
N ASN A 289 6.93 -8.95 -19.37
CA ASN A 289 7.03 -7.99 -20.48
C ASN A 289 5.66 -7.66 -21.08
N TYR A 290 4.62 -8.40 -20.71
CA TYR A 290 3.24 -8.22 -21.17
C TYR A 290 2.33 -7.81 -19.98
N PRO A 291 1.43 -6.79 -20.12
CA PRO A 291 0.59 -6.35 -19.02
C PRO A 291 -0.50 -7.38 -18.63
N PRO A 292 -0.91 -7.42 -17.34
CA PRO A 292 -0.48 -6.56 -16.25
C PRO A 292 0.88 -6.98 -15.67
N LEU A 293 1.71 -6.02 -15.29
CA LEU A 293 3.01 -6.28 -14.64
C LEU A 293 2.91 -6.32 -13.10
N HIS A 294 1.85 -5.78 -12.53
CA HIS A 294 1.63 -5.65 -11.09
C HIS A 294 0.14 -5.46 -10.77
N PRO A 295 -0.29 -5.63 -9.50
CA PRO A 295 -1.65 -5.23 -9.07
C PRO A 295 -1.96 -3.78 -9.42
N TRP A 296 -3.21 -3.49 -9.80
CA TRP A 296 -3.66 -2.17 -10.27
C TRP A 296 -3.01 -1.69 -11.59
N CYS A 297 -2.37 -2.55 -12.34
CA CYS A 297 -1.76 -2.19 -13.61
C CYS A 297 -2.82 -1.62 -14.58
N ARG A 298 -2.45 -0.51 -15.25
CA ARG A 298 -3.31 0.19 -16.22
C ARG A 298 -2.69 0.24 -17.61
N SER A 299 -1.59 -0.47 -17.79
CA SER A 299 -0.86 -0.55 -19.06
C SER A 299 -1.59 -1.48 -20.02
N THR A 300 -1.37 -1.24 -21.31
CA THR A 300 -1.87 -2.08 -22.41
C THR A 300 -0.80 -2.19 -23.50
N THR A 301 -1.13 -2.78 -24.62
CA THR A 301 -0.25 -2.90 -25.79
C THR A 301 -0.90 -2.36 -27.05
N ILE A 302 -0.11 -2.08 -28.06
CA ILE A 302 -0.55 -1.83 -29.43
C ILE A 302 0.24 -2.70 -30.39
N ALA A 303 -0.38 -3.16 -31.46
CA ALA A 303 0.31 -3.83 -32.55
C ALA A 303 1.44 -2.92 -33.07
N HIS A 304 2.65 -3.46 -33.20
CA HIS A 304 3.79 -2.71 -33.70
C HIS A 304 4.14 -3.11 -35.12
N ASP A 305 4.35 -2.10 -35.95
CA ASP A 305 4.81 -2.23 -37.32
C ASP A 305 5.99 -1.26 -37.51
N ASP A 306 7.12 -1.79 -37.93
CA ASP A 306 8.37 -1.01 -38.08
C ASP A 306 8.23 0.12 -39.13
N ASP A 307 7.27 0.02 -40.06
CA ASP A 307 6.99 1.02 -41.11
C ASP A 307 6.11 2.18 -40.64
N ILE A 308 5.66 2.16 -39.38
CA ILE A 308 4.78 3.21 -38.81
C ILE A 308 5.62 4.29 -38.13
N ASP A 309 5.46 5.54 -38.59
CA ASP A 309 6.00 6.71 -37.91
C ASP A 309 5.12 7.11 -36.68
N TYR A 310 5.49 6.62 -35.50
CA TYR A 310 4.76 6.85 -34.26
C TYR A 310 4.86 8.31 -33.77
N SER A 311 5.81 9.11 -34.28
CA SER A 311 5.93 10.54 -33.90
C SER A 311 4.75 11.39 -34.38
N LYS A 312 4.05 10.93 -35.43
CA LYS A 312 2.85 11.57 -35.97
C LYS A 312 1.55 11.13 -35.32
N LEU A 313 1.62 10.24 -34.34
CA LEU A 313 0.48 9.74 -33.59
C LEU A 313 0.43 10.40 -32.20
N GLU A 314 -0.73 10.39 -31.56
CA GLU A 314 -0.89 10.89 -30.22
C GLU A 314 -1.32 9.79 -29.23
N ARG A 315 -0.83 9.89 -28.02
CA ARG A 315 -1.27 9.08 -26.86
C ARG A 315 -1.81 9.96 -25.74
N ARG A 316 -2.64 9.37 -24.93
CA ARG A 316 -3.28 10.03 -23.80
C ARG A 316 -2.30 10.19 -22.63
N ALA A 317 -2.21 11.39 -22.09
CA ALA A 317 -1.46 11.73 -20.89
C ALA A 317 -2.34 12.48 -19.90
N ARG A 318 -1.98 12.47 -18.63
CA ARG A 318 -2.65 13.29 -17.62
C ARG A 318 -1.75 14.45 -17.24
N ASN A 319 -2.26 15.67 -17.41
CA ASN A 319 -1.53 16.87 -16.97
C ASN A 319 -1.33 16.82 -15.44
N PRO A 320 -0.08 16.85 -14.93
CA PRO A 320 0.20 16.69 -13.51
C PRO A 320 -0.25 17.88 -12.65
N LYS A 321 -0.47 19.07 -13.27
CA LYS A 321 -0.93 20.28 -12.57
C LYS A 321 -2.45 20.36 -12.50
N THR A 322 -3.12 20.10 -13.62
CA THR A 322 -4.58 20.28 -13.74
C THR A 322 -5.37 19.00 -13.48
N GLY A 323 -4.72 17.83 -13.49
CA GLY A 323 -5.36 16.53 -13.45
C GLY A 323 -6.18 16.18 -14.71
N LYS A 324 -6.25 17.09 -15.70
CA LYS A 324 -7.01 16.89 -16.95
C LYS A 324 -6.25 15.99 -17.91
N VAL A 325 -7.00 15.38 -18.81
CA VAL A 325 -6.45 14.58 -19.90
C VAL A 325 -5.94 15.52 -20.99
N GLU A 326 -4.72 15.26 -21.46
CA GLU A 326 -4.08 15.89 -22.61
C GLU A 326 -3.57 14.83 -23.56
N TYR A 327 -3.24 15.22 -24.79
CA TYR A 327 -2.67 14.34 -25.78
C TYR A 327 -1.23 14.77 -26.07
N VAL A 328 -0.35 13.79 -26.16
CA VAL A 328 1.09 13.96 -26.42
C VAL A 328 1.49 13.02 -27.54
N PRO A 329 2.65 13.25 -28.23
CA PRO A 329 3.14 12.33 -29.25
C PRO A 329 3.18 10.88 -28.75
N ALA A 330 2.80 9.92 -29.59
CA ALA A 330 2.70 8.52 -29.21
C ALA A 330 4.05 7.85 -28.97
N ASP A 331 5.12 8.39 -29.53
CA ASP A 331 6.51 8.00 -29.29
C ASP A 331 7.13 8.61 -28.03
N MET A 332 6.45 9.62 -27.42
CA MET A 332 6.89 10.22 -26.17
C MET A 332 6.89 9.17 -25.06
N SER A 333 8.06 8.81 -24.56
CA SER A 333 8.20 7.89 -23.43
C SER A 333 7.71 8.52 -22.12
N TYR A 334 7.44 7.71 -21.09
CA TYR A 334 7.13 8.18 -19.75
C TYR A 334 8.22 9.14 -19.21
N LYS A 335 9.50 8.81 -19.45
CA LYS A 335 10.65 9.61 -19.05
C LYS A 335 10.64 11.00 -19.69
N GLU A 336 10.34 11.10 -20.97
CA GLU A 336 10.24 12.38 -21.70
C GLU A 336 9.03 13.19 -21.24
N TRP A 337 7.88 12.52 -21.05
CA TRP A 337 6.70 13.15 -20.49
C TRP A 337 6.96 13.71 -19.09
N TYR A 338 7.57 12.92 -18.21
CA TYR A 338 7.92 13.35 -16.85
C TYR A 338 8.87 14.55 -16.88
N SER A 339 9.94 14.47 -17.67
CA SER A 339 10.90 15.57 -17.85
C SER A 339 10.23 16.85 -18.36
N ARG A 340 9.28 16.74 -19.29
CA ARG A 340 8.64 17.88 -19.95
C ARG A 340 7.55 18.53 -19.11
N TYR A 341 6.76 17.75 -18.39
CA TYR A 341 5.53 18.21 -17.74
C TYR A 341 5.60 18.19 -16.21
N VAL A 342 6.49 17.41 -15.62
CA VAL A 342 6.64 17.29 -14.17
C VAL A 342 7.91 17.95 -13.67
N ALA A 343 9.05 17.71 -14.31
CA ALA A 343 10.37 18.16 -13.86
C ALA A 343 10.64 19.66 -14.13
N LYS A 344 9.87 20.34 -14.97
CA LYS A 344 10.08 21.77 -15.29
C LYS A 344 9.83 22.74 -14.13
N ASP A 345 9.28 22.29 -13.02
CA ASP A 345 9.04 23.11 -11.83
C ASP A 345 10.19 23.05 -10.80
N GLY A 346 11.44 22.87 -11.24
CA GLY A 346 12.64 23.00 -10.41
C GLY A 346 13.25 21.69 -9.94
N GLY A 347 12.72 20.54 -10.35
CA GLY A 347 13.33 19.26 -10.10
C GLY A 347 14.49 18.97 -11.06
N LYS A 348 15.71 18.98 -10.59
CA LYS A 348 16.86 18.46 -11.36
C LYS A 348 16.60 16.98 -11.67
N VAL A 349 16.56 16.64 -12.96
CA VAL A 349 16.51 15.25 -13.41
C VAL A 349 17.88 14.63 -13.14
N TYR A 350 17.94 13.79 -12.12
CA TYR A 350 19.12 12.96 -11.87
C TYR A 350 18.93 11.62 -12.56
N ASN A 351 19.40 11.54 -13.81
CA ASN A 351 19.62 10.29 -14.52
C ASN A 351 21.10 9.93 -14.37
N GLN A 352 21.41 9.17 -13.34
CA GLN A 352 22.66 8.40 -13.33
C GLN A 352 22.33 6.93 -13.19
N ASP A 353 22.89 6.17 -14.14
CA ASP A 353 22.98 4.73 -14.05
C ASP A 353 23.77 4.37 -12.78
N MET A 354 23.04 3.88 -11.75
CA MET A 354 23.62 3.49 -10.45
C MET A 354 24.24 2.09 -10.50
N SER A 355 24.67 1.63 -11.66
CA SER A 355 25.33 0.33 -11.84
C SER A 355 26.65 0.22 -11.07
N SER A 356 27.36 1.35 -10.87
CA SER A 356 28.56 1.44 -10.05
C SER A 356 28.43 2.52 -8.98
N ILE A 357 28.71 2.17 -7.72
CA ILE A 357 28.77 3.10 -6.58
C ILE A 357 30.24 3.50 -6.37
N ASP A 358 30.53 4.78 -6.60
CA ASP A 358 31.86 5.33 -6.43
C ASP A 358 32.00 5.94 -5.01
N LEU A 359 32.81 5.27 -4.16
CA LEU A 359 33.05 5.69 -2.78
C LEU A 359 34.27 6.59 -2.71
N MET A 360 34.12 7.75 -2.06
CA MET A 360 35.27 8.60 -1.78
C MET A 360 36.31 7.91 -0.87
N ALA A 361 37.56 8.24 -1.06
CA ALA A 361 38.66 7.72 -0.24
C ALA A 361 38.54 8.18 1.24
N LYS A 362 38.01 9.39 1.47
CA LYS A 362 37.87 9.99 2.81
C LYS A 362 36.66 9.43 3.56
N SER A 363 36.90 8.93 4.77
CA SER A 363 35.85 8.51 5.71
C SER A 363 35.57 9.58 6.77
N GLN A 364 34.32 9.62 7.26
CA GLN A 364 33.89 10.46 8.37
C GLN A 364 33.29 9.59 9.48
N GLN A 365 33.46 10.02 10.72
CA GLN A 365 32.83 9.40 11.90
C GLN A 365 31.47 10.04 12.17
N PHE A 366 30.48 9.19 12.47
CA PHE A 366 29.11 9.56 12.83
C PHE A 366 28.73 8.90 14.15
N VAL A 367 27.86 9.55 14.93
CA VAL A 367 27.34 8.99 16.18
C VAL A 367 25.88 8.55 15.93
N VAL A 368 25.63 7.26 16.04
CA VAL A 368 24.30 6.66 15.91
C VAL A 368 23.72 6.48 17.30
N GLY A 369 22.50 7.01 17.52
CA GLY A 369 21.93 7.10 18.87
C GLY A 369 22.84 7.90 19.80
N ASP A 370 22.93 7.50 21.09
CA ASP A 370 23.67 8.27 22.10
C ASP A 370 25.17 7.99 22.11
N ARG A 371 25.64 6.82 21.64
CA ARG A 371 27.02 6.37 21.89
C ARG A 371 27.70 5.57 20.78
N ILE A 372 26.99 5.08 19.75
CA ILE A 372 27.56 4.17 18.75
C ILE A 372 28.28 4.97 17.67
N ARG A 373 29.59 4.88 17.62
CA ARG A 373 30.39 5.52 16.55
C ARG A 373 30.47 4.62 15.34
N VAL A 374 30.20 5.19 14.15
CA VAL A 374 30.24 4.52 12.87
C VAL A 374 31.09 5.33 11.90
N SER A 375 32.06 4.68 11.26
CA SER A 375 32.80 5.28 10.15
C SER A 375 32.04 5.02 8.85
N ALA A 376 31.85 6.06 8.03
CA ALA A 376 31.21 5.92 6.72
C ALA A 376 31.95 6.72 5.65
N LYS A 377 31.82 6.28 4.39
CA LYS A 377 32.40 6.93 3.20
C LYS A 377 31.32 7.57 2.36
N GLN A 378 31.58 8.76 1.85
CA GLN A 378 30.65 9.48 0.99
C GLN A 378 30.53 8.83 -0.38
N VAL A 379 29.34 8.87 -0.96
CA VAL A 379 29.06 8.41 -2.32
C VAL A 379 29.02 9.61 -3.27
N HIS A 380 29.65 9.46 -4.41
CA HIS A 380 29.66 10.51 -5.44
C HIS A 380 28.43 10.42 -6.37
N GLY A 381 27.97 11.57 -6.84
CA GLY A 381 27.10 11.66 -8.01
C GLY A 381 25.63 11.29 -7.80
N THR A 382 25.16 11.13 -6.56
CA THR A 382 23.78 10.67 -6.27
C THR A 382 22.72 11.78 -6.19
N GLY A 383 23.14 13.04 -6.22
CA GLY A 383 22.23 14.18 -6.01
C GLY A 383 21.81 14.44 -4.56
N TYR A 384 22.05 13.49 -3.67
CA TYR A 384 21.91 13.59 -2.23
C TYR A 384 23.25 13.31 -1.53
N ASP A 385 23.41 13.76 -0.29
CA ASP A 385 24.64 13.54 0.48
C ASP A 385 24.61 12.18 1.20
N PHE A 386 24.85 11.10 0.44
CA PHE A 386 24.89 9.73 0.94
C PHE A 386 26.25 9.34 1.51
N TRP A 387 26.21 8.63 2.63
CA TRP A 387 27.37 8.05 3.30
C TRP A 387 27.10 6.58 3.64
N LEU A 388 28.01 5.68 3.30
CA LEU A 388 27.85 4.23 3.53
C LEU A 388 28.85 3.75 4.58
N GLN A 389 28.35 3.03 5.59
CA GLN A 389 29.20 2.41 6.61
C GLN A 389 30.19 1.41 6.02
N ASP A 390 29.76 0.63 5.05
CA ASP A 390 30.61 -0.27 4.26
C ASP A 390 30.04 -0.42 2.83
N ASN A 391 30.66 -1.31 2.04
CA ASN A 391 30.27 -1.55 0.63
C ASN A 391 29.60 -2.91 0.43
N THR A 392 28.89 -3.42 1.43
CA THR A 392 28.13 -4.67 1.30
C THR A 392 26.93 -4.52 0.35
N LYS A 393 26.49 -5.65 -0.24
CA LYS A 393 25.36 -5.65 -1.14
C LYS A 393 24.10 -5.04 -0.46
N LYS A 394 23.80 -5.42 0.78
CA LYS A 394 22.64 -4.90 1.53
C LYS A 394 22.70 -3.37 1.68
N ILE A 395 23.84 -2.82 2.06
CA ILE A 395 24.00 -1.36 2.21
C ILE A 395 23.83 -0.64 0.87
N ARG A 396 24.39 -1.17 -0.24
CA ARG A 396 24.20 -0.60 -1.57
C ARG A 396 22.74 -0.66 -2.03
N ASP A 397 22.08 -1.81 -1.82
CA ASP A 397 20.69 -1.98 -2.21
C ASP A 397 19.76 -1.07 -1.36
N THR A 398 20.03 -0.91 -0.07
CA THR A 398 19.34 0.06 0.79
C THR A 398 19.53 1.48 0.27
N MET A 399 20.75 1.88 -0.08
CA MET A 399 21.01 3.21 -0.64
C MET A 399 20.20 3.45 -1.92
N ARG A 400 20.14 2.45 -2.83
CA ARG A 400 19.34 2.55 -4.06
C ARG A 400 17.84 2.70 -3.75
N ASN A 401 17.33 1.90 -2.83
CA ASN A 401 15.93 1.97 -2.40
C ASN A 401 15.60 3.33 -1.78
N VAL A 402 16.47 3.84 -0.89
CA VAL A 402 16.31 5.17 -0.28
C VAL A 402 16.39 6.28 -1.32
N HIS A 403 17.34 6.21 -2.23
CA HIS A 403 17.45 7.16 -3.34
C HIS A 403 16.18 7.19 -4.20
N GLU A 404 15.59 6.02 -4.45
CA GLU A 404 14.34 5.91 -5.20
C GLU A 404 13.16 6.51 -4.42
N GLY A 405 13.01 6.18 -3.13
CA GLY A 405 11.93 6.70 -2.29
C GLY A 405 11.99 8.22 -2.08
N LEU A 406 13.19 8.81 -2.11
CA LEU A 406 13.36 10.26 -1.99
C LEU A 406 12.90 11.05 -3.23
N LYS A 407 12.80 10.41 -4.39
CA LYS A 407 12.31 11.09 -5.60
C LYS A 407 10.87 11.60 -5.47
N ASP A 408 10.05 10.92 -4.68
CA ASP A 408 8.66 11.28 -4.43
C ASP A 408 8.51 12.32 -3.30
N LEU A 409 9.63 12.70 -2.64
CA LEU A 409 9.68 13.59 -1.48
C LEU A 409 10.41 14.91 -1.79
N SER A 410 10.26 15.42 -3.01
CA SER A 410 10.93 16.63 -3.50
C SER A 410 10.60 17.91 -2.72
N ASP A 411 9.49 17.93 -1.96
CA ASP A 411 9.05 19.07 -1.15
C ASP A 411 9.74 19.12 0.22
N PHE A 412 10.55 18.10 0.54
CA PHE A 412 11.32 18.05 1.76
C PHE A 412 12.78 18.47 1.55
N ASP A 413 13.30 19.20 2.53
CA ASP A 413 14.73 19.48 2.64
C ASP A 413 15.43 18.23 3.21
N VAL A 414 16.13 17.49 2.35
CA VAL A 414 16.75 16.21 2.69
C VAL A 414 18.11 16.46 3.35
N PRO A 415 18.33 15.99 4.59
CA PRO A 415 19.61 16.13 5.29
C PRO A 415 20.65 15.13 4.73
N LYS A 416 21.86 15.13 5.31
CA LYS A 416 22.85 14.07 5.10
C LYS A 416 22.24 12.71 5.47
N ILE A 417 22.46 11.69 4.63
CA ILE A 417 21.93 10.34 4.80
C ILE A 417 23.08 9.37 5.06
N VAL A 418 23.01 8.65 6.17
CA VAL A 418 24.04 7.65 6.54
C VAL A 418 23.40 6.26 6.59
N ILE A 419 23.79 5.39 5.66
CA ILE A 419 23.32 4.00 5.65
C ILE A 419 24.22 3.15 6.55
N VAL A 420 23.61 2.51 7.53
CA VAL A 420 24.31 1.73 8.55
C VAL A 420 23.74 0.32 8.67
N LYS A 421 24.52 -0.59 9.26
CA LYS A 421 24.01 -1.92 9.61
C LYS A 421 22.91 -1.83 10.65
N HIS A 422 21.87 -2.67 10.50
CA HIS A 422 20.77 -2.74 11.46
C HIS A 422 21.24 -2.92 12.91
N SER A 423 22.28 -3.73 13.12
CA SER A 423 22.89 -3.92 14.45
C SER A 423 23.48 -2.65 15.10
N ARG A 424 23.59 -1.55 14.35
CA ARG A 424 24.11 -0.26 14.84
C ARG A 424 23.00 0.76 15.14
N LEU A 425 21.92 0.72 14.35
CA LEU A 425 20.78 1.64 14.52
C LEU A 425 19.67 1.04 15.40
N ASN A 426 19.43 -0.27 15.27
CA ASN A 426 18.34 -0.99 15.92
C ASN A 426 16.93 -0.38 15.67
N ALA A 427 16.78 0.27 14.52
CA ALA A 427 15.56 0.88 14.01
C ALA A 427 15.56 0.78 12.48
N PHE A 428 14.46 1.08 11.80
CA PHE A 428 14.38 1.12 10.34
C PHE A 428 15.12 2.33 9.78
N ALA A 429 14.79 3.49 10.34
CA ALA A 429 15.44 4.76 10.10
C ALA A 429 15.39 5.60 11.37
N GLY A 430 16.02 6.77 11.39
CA GLY A 430 15.94 7.71 12.51
C GLY A 430 16.62 9.03 12.18
N TYR A 431 15.89 10.14 12.35
CA TYR A 431 16.45 11.48 12.18
C TYR A 431 17.08 11.99 13.46
N ASN A 432 18.38 12.30 13.40
CA ASN A 432 19.11 12.94 14.49
C ASN A 432 19.13 14.47 14.30
N GLN A 433 18.42 15.19 15.15
CA GLN A 433 18.23 16.64 15.06
C GLN A 433 19.47 17.47 15.44
N GLU A 434 20.38 16.91 16.24
CA GLU A 434 21.61 17.59 16.68
C GLU A 434 22.66 17.58 15.56
N GLN A 435 22.80 16.45 14.88
CA GLN A 435 23.74 16.27 13.79
C GLN A 435 23.14 16.67 12.42
N ASN A 436 21.82 16.85 12.33
CA ASN A 436 21.06 17.00 11.08
C ASN A 436 21.35 15.87 10.09
N ILE A 437 21.17 14.62 10.56
CA ILE A 437 21.46 13.40 9.79
C ILE A 437 20.27 12.47 9.85
N LEU A 438 19.93 11.91 8.70
CA LEU A 438 19.02 10.78 8.56
C LEU A 438 19.84 9.48 8.52
N PHE A 439 19.76 8.67 9.57
CA PHE A 439 20.30 7.33 9.60
C PHE A 439 19.28 6.35 9.03
N VAL A 440 19.74 5.43 8.17
CA VAL A 440 18.89 4.40 7.58
C VAL A 440 19.56 3.03 7.73
N SER A 441 18.79 2.05 8.17
CA SER A 441 19.25 0.69 8.43
C SER A 441 19.29 -0.16 7.17
N ASP A 442 20.33 -1.00 7.03
CA ASP A 442 20.47 -1.96 5.91
C ASP A 442 19.41 -3.09 5.92
N ILE A 443 18.51 -3.11 6.91
CA ILE A 443 17.34 -3.99 6.90
C ILE A 443 16.37 -3.64 5.76
N LEU A 444 16.40 -2.40 5.27
CA LEU A 444 15.56 -1.89 4.18
C LEU A 444 16.15 -2.18 2.79
N HIS A 445 16.92 -3.26 2.64
CA HIS A 445 17.64 -3.59 1.41
C HIS A 445 16.77 -4.21 0.31
N SER A 446 15.60 -4.76 0.61
CA SER A 446 14.70 -5.34 -0.38
C SER A 446 13.24 -4.95 -0.14
N LYS A 447 12.45 -4.88 -1.23
CA LYS A 447 11.02 -4.56 -1.16
C LYS A 447 10.23 -5.58 -0.34
N GLU A 448 10.56 -6.87 -0.48
CA GLU A 448 9.94 -7.96 0.28
C GLU A 448 10.20 -7.79 1.78
N GLN A 449 11.44 -7.48 2.17
CA GLN A 449 11.79 -7.23 3.57
C GLN A 449 11.05 -6.01 4.12
N ILE A 450 10.94 -4.92 3.36
CA ILE A 450 10.20 -3.71 3.74
C ILE A 450 8.71 -4.03 3.95
N GLN A 451 8.09 -4.77 3.04
CA GLN A 451 6.69 -5.18 3.16
C GLN A 451 6.46 -6.06 4.40
N ASN A 452 7.36 -7.01 4.66
CA ASN A 452 7.29 -7.87 5.84
C ASN A 452 7.42 -7.07 7.15
N LEU A 453 8.25 -6.03 7.18
CA LEU A 453 8.45 -5.18 8.36
C LEU A 453 7.27 -4.23 8.63
N LEU A 454 6.54 -3.82 7.59
CA LEU A 454 5.42 -2.89 7.65
C LEU A 454 4.05 -3.59 7.53
N SER A 455 4.01 -4.93 7.61
CA SER A 455 2.78 -5.71 7.49
C SER A 455 1.79 -5.53 8.64
N ASP A 456 2.27 -5.01 9.77
CA ASP A 456 1.49 -4.85 10.99
C ASP A 456 1.08 -3.38 11.13
N ASP A 457 -0.06 -2.93 10.81
CA ASP A 457 -0.63 -1.56 10.90
C ASP A 457 -0.16 -0.70 12.11
N TYR A 458 1.08 -0.93 12.55
CA TYR A 458 1.70 -0.25 13.69
C TYR A 458 2.03 1.21 13.37
N PHE A 459 2.52 1.45 12.15
CA PHE A 459 2.86 2.77 11.63
C PHE A 459 1.84 3.22 10.59
N ALA A 460 1.71 4.53 10.38
CA ALA A 460 0.96 5.09 9.26
C ALA A 460 1.62 4.81 7.90
N SER A 461 2.93 4.51 7.90
CA SER A 461 3.68 4.15 6.69
C SER A 461 3.51 2.68 6.34
N ASN A 462 3.32 2.39 5.05
CA ASN A 462 3.18 1.04 4.47
C ASN A 462 4.22 0.74 3.39
N ASP A 463 5.16 1.65 3.16
CA ASP A 463 6.28 1.47 2.24
C ASP A 463 7.51 2.27 2.69
N LEU A 464 8.62 2.16 1.94
CA LEU A 464 9.85 2.89 2.23
C LEU A 464 9.68 4.41 2.11
N THR A 465 8.89 4.88 1.15
CA THR A 465 8.62 6.31 0.96
C THR A 465 7.91 6.89 2.18
N GLY A 466 6.97 6.13 2.76
CA GLY A 466 6.32 6.48 4.03
C GLY A 466 7.30 6.55 5.20
N ILE A 467 8.23 5.59 5.34
CA ILE A 467 9.30 5.63 6.37
C ILE A 467 10.16 6.89 6.21
N LEU A 468 10.60 7.18 5.00
CA LEU A 468 11.42 8.37 4.73
C LEU A 468 10.64 9.66 4.99
N LYS A 469 9.37 9.70 4.62
CA LYS A 469 8.48 10.84 4.87
C LYS A 469 8.27 11.08 6.36
N HIS A 470 8.13 10.01 7.16
CA HIS A 470 8.07 10.07 8.61
C HIS A 470 9.30 10.79 9.18
N GLU A 471 10.49 10.31 8.83
CA GLU A 471 11.75 10.88 9.33
C GLU A 471 12.00 12.32 8.85
N LEU A 472 11.66 12.63 7.60
CA LEU A 472 11.76 13.99 7.07
C LEU A 472 10.73 14.94 7.70
N THR A 473 9.59 14.40 8.15
CA THR A 473 8.61 15.18 8.94
C THR A 473 9.17 15.52 10.31
N HIS A 474 9.89 14.62 10.97
CA HIS A 474 10.65 14.94 12.19
C HIS A 474 11.61 16.09 11.96
N LYS A 475 12.41 16.03 10.88
CA LYS A 475 13.31 17.14 10.52
C LYS A 475 12.56 18.47 10.39
N LYS A 476 11.48 18.47 9.63
CA LYS A 476 10.66 19.68 9.40
C LYS A 476 10.07 20.23 10.71
N HIS A 477 9.65 19.36 11.62
CA HIS A 477 9.14 19.73 12.94
C HIS A 477 10.23 20.40 13.79
N TRP A 478 11.42 19.82 13.83
CA TRP A 478 12.56 20.42 14.53
C TRP A 478 12.99 21.75 13.92
N ASP A 479 13.01 21.87 12.59
CA ASP A 479 13.34 23.12 11.91
C ASP A 479 12.30 24.23 12.21
N SER A 480 11.02 23.87 12.29
CA SER A 480 9.94 24.77 12.71
C SER A 480 10.11 25.23 14.16
N ALA A 481 10.46 24.29 15.08
CA ALA A 481 10.72 24.60 16.48
C ALA A 481 11.95 25.53 16.65
N LYS A 482 13.05 25.24 15.94
CA LYS A 482 14.25 26.10 15.90
C LYS A 482 13.94 27.50 15.39
N ALA A 483 13.15 27.61 14.33
CA ALA A 483 12.73 28.90 13.79
C ALA A 483 11.78 29.66 14.74
N PHE A 484 10.88 28.94 15.43
CA PHE A 484 10.00 29.52 16.44
C PHE A 484 10.80 30.03 17.66
N TYR A 485 11.73 29.23 18.17
CA TYR A 485 12.62 29.62 19.26
C TYR A 485 13.45 30.86 18.88
N LYS A 486 14.05 30.87 17.68
CA LYS A 486 14.86 32.03 17.21
C LYS A 486 14.06 33.34 17.23
N LYS A 487 12.77 33.30 16.84
CA LYS A 487 11.88 34.47 16.86
C LYS A 487 11.45 34.88 18.27
N ASN A 488 11.46 33.97 19.23
CA ASN A 488 10.92 34.15 20.58
C ASN A 488 11.96 33.95 21.66
N LYS A 489 13.25 34.17 21.38
CA LYS A 489 14.38 33.95 22.32
C LYS A 489 14.24 34.66 23.68
N LYS A 490 13.54 35.81 23.72
CA LYS A 490 13.28 36.55 24.94
C LYS A 490 12.19 35.92 25.83
N ARG A 491 11.40 35.01 25.29
CA ARG A 491 10.23 34.41 25.95
C ARG A 491 10.49 32.99 26.48
N TYR A 492 11.41 32.27 25.84
CA TYR A 492 11.72 30.87 26.17
C TYR A 492 13.20 30.71 26.49
N ASN A 493 13.51 29.92 27.54
CA ASN A 493 14.88 29.72 28.00
C ASN A 493 15.69 28.80 27.09
N ASN A 494 15.02 27.83 26.44
CA ASN A 494 15.63 26.81 25.58
C ASN A 494 14.69 26.36 24.47
N LEU A 495 15.23 25.55 23.55
CA LEU A 495 14.51 25.02 22.41
C LEU A 495 13.36 24.10 22.82
N GLU A 496 13.54 23.31 23.87
CA GLU A 496 12.54 22.36 24.35
C GLU A 496 11.29 23.09 24.87
N GLU A 497 11.47 24.17 25.65
CA GLU A 497 10.38 25.01 26.14
C GLU A 497 9.63 25.67 24.97
N ALA A 498 10.36 26.19 23.99
CA ALA A 498 9.78 26.76 22.80
C ALA A 498 8.99 25.72 21.95
N MET A 499 9.51 24.49 21.85
CA MET A 499 8.83 23.40 21.15
C MET A 499 7.54 22.97 21.86
N LYS A 500 7.55 22.88 23.20
CA LYS A 500 6.33 22.64 23.99
C LYS A 500 5.28 23.73 23.74
N ALA A 501 5.70 25.00 23.69
CA ALA A 501 4.79 26.11 23.40
C ALA A 501 4.25 26.09 21.96
N LEU A 502 5.09 25.77 20.97
CA LEU A 502 4.68 25.59 19.58
C LEU A 502 3.62 24.50 19.43
N ASN A 503 3.79 23.40 20.12
CA ASN A 503 2.91 22.23 20.06
C ASN A 503 1.65 22.36 20.96
N ALA A 504 1.59 23.32 21.87
CA ALA A 504 0.52 23.41 22.86
C ALA A 504 -0.91 23.41 22.28
N PRO A 505 -1.22 24.15 21.19
CA PRO A 505 -2.55 24.12 20.57
C PRO A 505 -2.91 22.75 19.97
N LEU A 506 -1.93 22.03 19.40
CA LEU A 506 -2.08 20.68 18.88
C LEU A 506 -2.32 19.70 20.02
N VAL A 507 -1.48 19.73 21.06
CA VAL A 507 -1.60 18.86 22.25
C VAL A 507 -2.97 19.05 22.93
N SER A 508 -3.41 20.30 23.11
CA SER A 508 -4.72 20.60 23.70
C SER A 508 -5.86 20.01 22.88
N TYR A 509 -5.81 20.16 21.57
CA TYR A 509 -6.81 19.59 20.67
C TYR A 509 -6.86 18.07 20.76
N VAL A 510 -5.70 17.41 20.64
CA VAL A 510 -5.60 15.96 20.70
C VAL A 510 -6.07 15.41 22.04
N LYS A 511 -5.73 16.04 23.18
CA LYS A 511 -6.24 15.65 24.50
C LYS A 511 -7.76 15.74 24.57
N THR A 512 -8.35 16.78 24.00
CA THR A 512 -9.81 16.93 23.96
C THR A 512 -10.45 15.79 23.16
N GLN A 513 -9.92 15.49 21.98
CA GLN A 513 -10.43 14.41 21.13
C GLN A 513 -10.24 13.03 21.79
N GLN A 514 -9.08 12.79 22.40
CA GLN A 514 -8.77 11.53 23.08
C GLN A 514 -9.65 11.32 24.32
N ASN A 515 -10.04 12.38 25.03
CA ASN A 515 -11.01 12.31 26.13
C ASN A 515 -12.43 11.99 25.65
N LEU A 516 -12.81 12.43 24.46
CA LEU A 516 -14.09 12.12 23.84
C LEU A 516 -14.12 10.73 23.22
N ASP A 517 -12.99 10.25 22.74
CA ASP A 517 -12.83 8.97 22.07
C ASP A 517 -11.41 8.42 22.33
N MET A 518 -11.30 7.48 23.25
CA MET A 518 -10.02 6.87 23.64
C MET A 518 -9.24 6.25 22.48
N MET A 519 -9.93 5.86 21.38
CA MET A 519 -9.32 5.29 20.18
C MET A 519 -9.01 6.33 19.10
N TYR A 520 -9.14 7.60 19.42
CA TYR A 520 -8.96 8.69 18.45
C TYR A 520 -7.60 8.61 17.73
N LEU A 521 -6.51 8.49 18.48
CA LEU A 521 -5.16 8.40 17.91
C LEU A 521 -4.85 7.06 17.25
N HIS A 522 -5.50 5.99 17.69
CA HIS A 522 -5.34 4.68 17.05
C HIS A 522 -5.76 4.69 15.57
N ARG A 523 -6.65 5.61 15.19
CA ARG A 523 -7.05 5.80 13.78
C ARG A 523 -5.96 6.47 12.93
N ILE A 524 -4.97 7.05 13.55
CA ILE A 524 -3.78 7.57 12.88
C ILE A 524 -2.78 6.41 12.74
N SER A 525 -2.30 5.88 13.87
CA SER A 525 -1.47 4.67 13.97
C SER A 525 -1.38 4.22 15.43
N ILE A 526 -0.95 2.98 15.63
CA ILE A 526 -0.66 2.48 16.99
C ILE A 526 0.51 3.24 17.58
N ASP A 527 1.51 3.58 16.76
CA ASP A 527 2.68 4.33 17.20
C ASP A 527 2.32 5.76 17.66
N ALA A 528 1.44 6.45 16.93
CA ALA A 528 0.94 7.78 17.33
C ALA A 528 0.27 7.77 18.71
N LEU A 529 -0.54 6.74 19.02
CA LEU A 529 -1.17 6.56 20.31
C LEU A 529 -0.14 6.30 21.40
N ALA A 530 0.73 5.29 21.20
CA ALA A 530 1.75 4.89 22.18
C ALA A 530 2.75 6.02 22.50
N ALA A 531 3.11 6.81 21.50
CA ALA A 531 4.00 7.94 21.66
C ALA A 531 3.33 9.11 22.40
N PHE A 532 2.06 9.41 22.07
CA PHE A 532 1.33 10.48 22.74
C PHE A 532 1.10 10.19 24.22
N GLU A 533 0.82 8.95 24.62
CA GLU A 533 0.73 8.51 26.02
C GLU A 533 2.04 8.74 26.78
N LYS A 534 3.18 8.63 26.10
CA LYS A 534 4.51 8.95 26.65
C LYS A 534 4.90 10.43 26.55
N ASN A 535 3.95 11.31 26.21
CA ASN A 535 4.15 12.74 25.94
C ASN A 535 5.14 13.03 24.78
N ASN A 536 5.33 12.12 23.85
CA ASN A 536 6.14 12.30 22.65
C ASN A 536 5.26 12.76 21.47
N ILE A 537 4.99 14.07 21.39
CA ILE A 537 4.18 14.66 20.33
C ILE A 537 4.86 14.58 18.95
N ASN A 538 6.18 14.38 18.91
CA ASN A 538 6.93 14.37 17.66
C ASN A 538 6.51 13.21 16.73
N GLU A 539 6.28 12.03 17.33
CA GLU A 539 5.81 10.86 16.58
C GLU A 539 4.42 11.09 16.00
N LEU A 540 3.49 11.64 16.79
CA LEU A 540 2.16 11.98 16.28
C LEU A 540 2.23 12.93 15.07
N VAL A 541 3.09 13.95 15.15
CA VAL A 541 3.29 14.90 14.04
C VAL A 541 3.84 14.18 12.80
N ALA A 542 4.77 13.25 12.99
CA ALA A 542 5.38 12.47 11.92
C ALA A 542 4.35 11.51 11.27
N GLU A 543 3.58 10.78 12.07
CA GLU A 543 2.55 9.85 11.61
C GLU A 543 1.43 10.57 10.83
N VAL A 544 0.94 11.72 11.33
CA VAL A 544 -0.02 12.56 10.58
C VAL A 544 0.62 13.11 9.30
N GLY A 545 1.91 13.46 9.34
CA GLY A 545 2.67 13.89 8.17
C GLY A 545 2.76 12.82 7.08
N VAL A 546 2.87 11.55 7.45
CA VAL A 546 2.83 10.41 6.50
C VAL A 546 1.49 10.33 5.82
N LEU A 547 0.39 10.35 6.58
CA LEU A 547 -0.99 10.29 6.04
C LEU A 547 -1.32 11.52 5.20
N ALA A 548 -0.85 12.71 5.61
CA ALA A 548 -1.18 13.99 4.94
C ALA A 548 -2.68 14.11 4.65
N GLU A 549 -3.07 14.25 3.38
CA GLU A 549 -4.48 14.41 3.00
C GLU A 549 -5.37 13.18 3.31
N ASP A 550 -4.78 12.03 3.58
CA ASP A 550 -5.50 10.81 4.00
C ASP A 550 -5.79 10.78 5.51
N THR A 551 -5.33 11.79 6.26
CA THR A 551 -5.63 11.93 7.70
C THR A 551 -7.13 11.98 7.93
N PRO A 552 -7.69 11.10 8.78
CA PRO A 552 -9.15 11.02 9.01
C PRO A 552 -9.75 12.32 9.57
N ASP A 553 -9.01 13.02 10.41
CA ASP A 553 -9.41 14.29 11.03
C ASP A 553 -8.70 15.47 10.34
N LYS A 554 -9.46 16.26 9.58
CA LYS A 554 -8.94 17.41 8.85
C LYS A 554 -8.52 18.57 9.75
N ILE A 555 -9.10 18.68 10.96
CA ILE A 555 -8.69 19.71 11.94
C ILE A 555 -7.33 19.31 12.53
N LEU A 556 -7.12 18.03 12.83
CA LEU A 556 -5.82 17.52 13.26
C LEU A 556 -4.75 17.81 12.20
N LEU A 557 -5.03 17.47 10.94
CA LEU A 557 -4.13 17.74 9.83
C LEU A 557 -3.81 19.23 9.74
N GLN A 558 -4.80 20.11 9.83
CA GLN A 558 -4.58 21.56 9.78
C GLN A 558 -3.67 22.04 10.91
N LYS A 559 -3.87 21.54 12.13
CA LYS A 559 -3.02 21.89 13.27
C LYS A 559 -1.58 21.39 13.10
N VAL A 560 -1.38 20.20 12.53
CA VAL A 560 -0.05 19.69 12.20
C VAL A 560 0.58 20.54 11.09
N LYS A 561 -0.16 20.93 10.05
CA LYS A 561 0.32 21.86 9.01
C LYS A 561 0.77 23.21 9.61
N GLU A 562 0.03 23.74 10.58
CA GLU A 562 0.40 24.98 11.29
C GLU A 562 1.72 24.83 12.06
N VAL A 563 1.90 23.73 12.79
CA VAL A 563 3.14 23.41 13.52
C VAL A 563 4.31 23.26 12.55
N LEU A 564 4.13 22.53 11.46
CA LEU A 564 5.15 22.27 10.44
C LEU A 564 5.38 23.47 9.49
N LYS A 565 4.51 24.49 9.54
CA LYS A 565 4.44 25.56 8.53
C LYS A 565 4.33 25.00 7.10
N TRP A 566 3.55 23.96 6.98
CA TRP A 566 3.29 23.29 5.70
C TRP A 566 2.17 24.03 4.96
N LYS A 567 2.42 24.35 3.70
CA LYS A 567 1.44 25.04 2.83
C LYS A 567 0.38 24.08 2.28
#